data_8528847467305070a996092c06fb61a7
#
_entry.id   8528847467305070a996092c06fb61a7
#
_cell.length_a   1.000
_cell.length_b   1.000
_cell.length_c   1.000
_cell.angle_alpha   90.00
_cell.angle_beta   90.00
_cell.angle_gamma   90.00
#
_symmetry.space_group_name_H-M   'P 1'
#
loop_
_entity.id
_entity.type
_entity.pdbx_description
1 polymer ?
#
loop_
_entity_poly.entity_id
_entity_poly.type
_entity_poly.pdbx_seq_one_letter_code
_entity_poly.pdbx_strand_id
1 'polypeptide(L)'
;MHHIFLFDLDQTLLDFHASEKKALGIVLRANGLSFSDEIYLAFKAYNKELWLELEKGTITRTELFTKRFNDVFSRCEGDSSHLDPLTVNDDFIRTMSVNGVLIDGALEFVRKLKEEITDAAIYIASNGATINAKGRIASTGLDRYIDGLFISEDMGVTKPDPAFFDMILEQIGEPKNSFIMVGDSLSSDMLGARNASLDSVWFMPSGNIEEAMREYDINYCASSYDELLNILKKWAEADC
;
A
#
# COMPACT_ATOMS: atom_id res chain seq x y z
N MET A 1 -17.49 -4.90 21.94
CA MET A 1 -16.60 -3.83 21.42
C MET A 1 -15.82 -4.48 20.30
N HIS A 2 -15.84 -3.90 19.12
CA HIS A 2 -15.05 -4.46 18.01
C HIS A 2 -13.59 -3.98 18.12
N HIS A 3 -12.64 -4.85 17.80
CA HIS A 3 -11.25 -4.48 17.64
C HIS A 3 -11.01 -4.13 16.17
N ILE A 4 -10.69 -2.86 15.90
CA ILE A 4 -10.58 -2.32 14.54
C ILE A 4 -9.11 -2.24 14.15
N PHE A 5 -8.72 -3.07 13.20
CA PHE A 5 -7.38 -3.11 12.65
C PHE A 5 -7.35 -2.36 11.32
N LEU A 6 -6.69 -1.20 11.29
CA LEU A 6 -6.46 -0.43 10.08
C LEU A 6 -5.10 -0.85 9.50
N PHE A 7 -5.11 -1.54 8.37
CA PHE A 7 -3.88 -1.92 7.69
C PHE A 7 -3.60 -1.00 6.51
N ASP A 8 -2.37 -0.54 6.40
CA ASP A 8 -1.87 -0.12 5.09
C ASP A 8 -1.82 -1.32 4.15
N LEU A 9 -1.81 -1.06 2.85
CA LEU A 9 -1.87 -2.11 1.84
C LEU A 9 -0.50 -2.45 1.28
N ASP A 10 0.21 -1.41 0.78
CA ASP A 10 1.44 -1.57 0.01
C ASP A 10 2.66 -1.68 0.93
N GLN A 11 3.46 -2.72 0.76
CA GLN A 11 4.59 -3.10 1.63
C GLN A 11 4.16 -3.49 3.07
N THR A 12 2.84 -3.61 3.30
CA THR A 12 2.29 -4.13 4.55
C THR A 12 1.58 -5.46 4.37
N LEU A 13 0.71 -5.61 3.38
CA LEU A 13 0.05 -6.86 3.00
C LEU A 13 0.39 -7.29 1.56
N LEU A 14 0.55 -6.31 0.65
CA LEU A 14 0.91 -6.55 -0.74
C LEU A 14 2.32 -6.05 -1.03
N ASP A 15 3.09 -6.85 -1.75
CA ASP A 15 4.34 -6.41 -2.36
C ASP A 15 4.03 -5.57 -3.62
N PHE A 16 3.98 -4.24 -3.43
CA PHE A 16 3.78 -3.29 -4.51
C PHE A 16 4.83 -3.45 -5.61
N HIS A 17 6.09 -3.59 -5.23
CA HIS A 17 7.19 -3.65 -6.19
C HIS A 17 7.17 -4.93 -7.01
N ALA A 18 6.81 -6.06 -6.40
CA ALA A 18 6.62 -7.31 -7.14
C ALA A 18 5.41 -7.24 -8.07
N SER A 19 4.31 -6.63 -7.63
CA SER A 19 3.12 -6.40 -8.46
C SER A 19 3.42 -5.49 -9.65
N GLU A 20 4.14 -4.39 -9.41
CA GLU A 20 4.59 -3.42 -10.41
C GLU A 20 5.51 -4.08 -11.45
N LYS A 21 6.53 -4.81 -10.99
CA LYS A 21 7.48 -5.54 -11.84
C LYS A 21 6.78 -6.57 -12.72
N LYS A 22 5.87 -7.35 -12.13
CA LYS A 22 5.08 -8.36 -12.84
C LYS A 22 4.21 -7.73 -13.91
N ALA A 23 3.49 -6.66 -13.59
CA ALA A 23 2.62 -5.96 -14.54
C ALA A 23 3.41 -5.34 -15.69
N LEU A 24 4.53 -4.67 -15.39
CA LEU A 24 5.39 -4.09 -16.42
C LEU A 24 5.92 -5.16 -17.39
N GLY A 25 6.38 -6.28 -16.85
CA GLY A 25 6.86 -7.39 -17.68
C GLY A 25 5.79 -8.00 -18.57
N ILE A 26 4.55 -8.13 -18.09
CA ILE A 26 3.42 -8.64 -18.88
C ILE A 26 3.12 -7.66 -20.03
N VAL A 27 2.99 -6.37 -19.72
CA VAL A 27 2.60 -5.35 -20.71
C VAL A 27 3.67 -5.16 -21.78
N LEU A 28 4.96 -5.10 -21.41
CA LEU A 28 6.03 -4.96 -22.40
C LEU A 28 6.07 -6.14 -23.35
N ARG A 29 6.02 -7.38 -22.84
CA ARG A 29 6.02 -8.59 -23.67
C ARG A 29 4.77 -8.68 -24.57
N ALA A 30 3.60 -8.27 -24.09
CA ALA A 30 2.37 -8.24 -24.88
C ALA A 30 2.48 -7.28 -26.07
N ASN A 31 3.28 -6.24 -25.96
CA ASN A 31 3.57 -5.27 -27.01
C ASN A 31 4.83 -5.61 -27.84
N GLY A 32 5.38 -6.82 -27.72
CA GLY A 32 6.55 -7.27 -28.48
C GLY A 32 7.88 -6.65 -28.03
N LEU A 33 7.92 -6.06 -26.83
CA LEU A 33 9.11 -5.44 -26.26
C LEU A 33 9.83 -6.39 -25.28
N SER A 34 11.15 -6.24 -25.20
CA SER A 34 11.96 -6.96 -24.20
C SER A 34 11.65 -6.49 -22.78
N PHE A 35 11.87 -7.38 -21.81
CA PHE A 35 11.78 -7.08 -20.38
C PHE A 35 12.93 -7.77 -19.64
N SER A 36 13.64 -7.02 -18.82
CA SER A 36 14.69 -7.52 -17.92
C SER A 36 14.62 -6.83 -16.56
N ASP A 37 15.38 -7.35 -15.60
CA ASP A 37 15.49 -6.74 -14.27
C ASP A 37 16.14 -5.35 -14.34
N GLU A 38 17.08 -5.13 -15.27
CA GLU A 38 17.69 -3.81 -15.48
C GLU A 38 16.66 -2.79 -15.98
N ILE A 39 15.78 -3.18 -16.91
CA ILE A 39 14.68 -2.32 -17.40
C ILE A 39 13.76 -1.95 -16.24
N TYR A 40 13.39 -2.93 -15.40
CA TYR A 40 12.55 -2.65 -14.23
C TYR A 40 13.22 -1.72 -13.22
N LEU A 41 14.50 -1.93 -12.90
CA LEU A 41 15.22 -1.07 -11.96
C LEU A 41 15.34 0.36 -12.48
N ALA A 42 15.58 0.54 -13.78
CA ALA A 42 15.58 1.85 -14.41
C ALA A 42 14.19 2.51 -14.36
N PHE A 43 13.14 1.76 -14.71
CA PHE A 43 11.75 2.22 -14.58
C PHE A 43 11.43 2.68 -13.16
N LYS A 44 11.73 1.87 -12.14
CA LYS A 44 11.48 2.19 -10.74
C LYS A 44 12.19 3.47 -10.30
N ALA A 45 13.46 3.62 -10.65
CA ALA A 45 14.26 4.80 -10.32
C ALA A 45 13.68 6.06 -10.96
N TYR A 46 13.42 6.03 -12.27
CA TYR A 46 12.89 7.17 -13.00
C TYR A 46 11.44 7.51 -12.59
N ASN A 47 10.60 6.49 -12.37
CA ASN A 47 9.24 6.69 -11.88
C ASN A 47 9.23 7.42 -10.53
N LYS A 48 10.16 7.09 -9.61
CA LYS A 48 10.31 7.80 -8.34
C LYS A 48 10.65 9.28 -8.54
N GLU A 49 11.56 9.60 -9.46
CA GLU A 49 11.92 10.99 -9.79
C GLU A 49 10.72 11.77 -10.34
N LEU A 50 9.96 11.14 -11.25
CA LEU A 50 8.76 11.75 -11.83
C LEU A 50 7.65 12.01 -10.81
N TRP A 51 7.47 11.12 -9.83
CA TRP A 51 6.53 11.36 -8.74
C TRP A 51 6.94 12.55 -7.86
N LEU A 52 8.25 12.73 -7.58
CA LEU A 52 8.77 13.91 -6.88
C LEU A 52 8.57 15.21 -7.67
N GLU A 53 8.70 15.15 -9.02
CA GLU A 53 8.39 16.30 -9.90
C GLU A 53 6.89 16.65 -9.86
N LEU A 54 6.03 15.64 -9.87
CA LEU A 54 4.57 15.82 -9.75
C LEU A 54 4.19 16.45 -8.40
N GLU A 55 4.75 15.98 -7.30
CA GLU A 55 4.52 16.53 -5.95
C GLU A 55 4.96 18.01 -5.84
N LYS A 56 6.04 18.37 -6.55
CA LYS A 56 6.49 19.77 -6.65
C LYS A 56 5.63 20.62 -7.60
N GLY A 57 4.68 20.02 -8.30
CA GLY A 57 3.85 20.70 -9.31
C GLY A 57 4.60 21.10 -10.58
N THR A 58 5.78 20.53 -10.85
CA THR A 58 6.59 20.84 -12.04
C THR A 58 6.16 20.08 -13.28
N ILE A 59 5.41 18.98 -13.10
CA ILE A 59 4.79 18.21 -14.19
C ILE A 59 3.36 17.83 -13.82
N THR A 60 2.56 17.50 -14.84
CA THR A 60 1.22 16.93 -14.71
C THR A 60 1.27 15.40 -14.65
N ARG A 61 0.18 14.75 -14.20
CA ARG A 61 0.06 13.28 -14.24
C ARG A 61 0.20 12.73 -15.66
N THR A 62 -0.38 13.40 -16.65
CA THR A 62 -0.27 12.99 -18.06
C THR A 62 1.16 13.02 -18.54
N GLU A 63 1.92 14.06 -18.18
CA GLU A 63 3.35 14.15 -18.51
C GLU A 63 4.15 13.07 -17.79
N LEU A 64 3.87 12.76 -16.53
CA LEU A 64 4.50 11.67 -15.78
C LEU A 64 4.31 10.33 -16.54
N PHE A 65 3.06 9.99 -16.87
CA PHE A 65 2.74 8.73 -17.52
C PHE A 65 3.36 8.61 -18.90
N THR A 66 3.38 9.71 -19.67
CA THR A 66 4.04 9.78 -20.97
C THR A 66 5.56 9.63 -20.85
N LYS A 67 6.20 10.38 -19.97
CA LYS A 67 7.65 10.37 -19.77
C LYS A 67 8.16 8.99 -19.36
N ARG A 68 7.50 8.35 -18.37
CA ARG A 68 7.97 7.06 -17.84
C ARG A 68 7.93 5.94 -18.89
N PHE A 69 6.91 5.90 -19.76
CA PHE A 69 6.85 4.88 -20.81
C PHE A 69 7.71 5.20 -22.00
N ASN A 70 7.92 6.48 -22.36
CA ASN A 70 8.91 6.86 -23.35
C ASN A 70 10.34 6.45 -22.92
N ASP A 71 10.69 6.62 -21.65
CA ASP A 71 11.97 6.14 -21.12
C ASP A 71 12.10 4.62 -21.22
N VAL A 72 11.06 3.87 -20.80
CA VAL A 72 11.02 2.42 -20.92
C VAL A 72 11.19 1.96 -22.36
N PHE A 73 10.45 2.57 -23.30
CA PHE A 73 10.53 2.21 -24.73
C PHE A 73 11.95 2.39 -25.28
N SER A 74 12.66 3.44 -24.84
CA SER A 74 14.03 3.69 -25.26
C SER A 74 15.04 2.64 -24.77
N ARG A 75 14.68 1.86 -23.76
CA ARG A 75 15.52 0.83 -23.12
C ARG A 75 15.21 -0.59 -23.60
N CYS A 76 14.05 -0.79 -24.19
CA CYS A 76 13.61 -2.10 -24.65
C CYS A 76 14.14 -2.41 -26.04
N GLU A 77 14.44 -3.69 -26.28
CA GLU A 77 14.52 -4.21 -27.64
C GLU A 77 13.11 -4.43 -28.17
N GLY A 78 12.91 -4.17 -29.47
CA GLY A 78 11.63 -4.25 -30.14
C GLY A 78 11.21 -2.93 -30.78
N ASP A 79 10.17 -2.94 -31.61
CA ASP A 79 9.66 -1.74 -32.26
C ASP A 79 8.55 -1.11 -31.43
N SER A 80 8.85 0.00 -30.76
CA SER A 80 7.89 0.79 -29.99
C SER A 80 7.34 2.00 -30.73
N SER A 81 7.71 2.22 -32.01
CA SER A 81 7.35 3.43 -32.75
C SER A 81 5.85 3.64 -32.96
N HIS A 82 5.10 2.55 -32.88
CA HIS A 82 3.65 2.53 -33.05
C HIS A 82 2.87 2.59 -31.72
N LEU A 83 3.57 2.58 -30.57
CA LEU A 83 2.96 2.53 -29.25
C LEU A 83 2.69 3.94 -28.71
N ASP A 84 1.47 4.15 -28.22
CA ASP A 84 1.15 5.35 -27.45
C ASP A 84 1.45 5.13 -25.98
N PRO A 85 2.32 5.94 -25.35
CA PRO A 85 2.71 5.80 -23.94
C PRO A 85 1.53 5.80 -22.96
N LEU A 86 0.48 6.57 -23.24
CA LEU A 86 -0.69 6.66 -22.35
C LEU A 86 -1.54 5.38 -22.43
N THR A 87 -1.73 4.84 -23.63
CA THR A 87 -2.42 3.55 -23.81
C THR A 87 -1.68 2.42 -23.09
N VAL A 88 -0.35 2.35 -23.25
CA VAL A 88 0.47 1.35 -22.56
C VAL A 88 0.45 1.56 -21.04
N ASN A 89 0.40 2.81 -20.58
CA ASN A 89 0.22 3.13 -19.17
C ASN A 89 -1.12 2.61 -18.61
N ASP A 90 -2.21 2.79 -19.34
CA ASP A 90 -3.53 2.31 -18.93
C ASP A 90 -3.58 0.79 -18.86
N ASP A 91 -2.94 0.12 -19.82
CA ASP A 91 -2.79 -1.34 -19.82
C ASP A 91 -1.92 -1.82 -18.64
N PHE A 92 -0.85 -1.07 -18.31
CA PHE A 92 -0.04 -1.34 -17.14
C PHE A 92 -0.84 -1.23 -15.83
N ILE A 93 -1.60 -0.16 -15.65
CA ILE A 93 -2.46 0.03 -14.47
C ILE A 93 -3.50 -1.08 -14.35
N ARG A 94 -4.17 -1.43 -15.45
CA ARG A 94 -5.13 -2.54 -15.49
C ARG A 94 -4.47 -3.89 -15.19
N THR A 95 -3.32 -4.15 -15.79
CA THR A 95 -2.57 -5.38 -15.55
C THR A 95 -2.15 -5.49 -14.10
N MET A 96 -1.67 -4.39 -13.50
CA MET A 96 -1.28 -4.34 -12.09
C MET A 96 -2.47 -4.63 -11.18
N SER A 97 -3.66 -4.08 -11.47
CA SER A 97 -4.85 -4.27 -10.64
C SER A 97 -5.31 -5.73 -10.55
N VAL A 98 -5.05 -6.56 -11.55
CA VAL A 98 -5.43 -8.00 -11.55
C VAL A 98 -4.26 -8.95 -11.26
N ASN A 99 -3.09 -8.42 -10.95
CA ASN A 99 -1.87 -9.18 -10.69
C ASN A 99 -1.22 -8.76 -9.36
N GLY A 100 -2.01 -8.62 -8.31
CA GLY A 100 -1.49 -8.41 -6.97
C GLY A 100 -0.51 -9.52 -6.55
N VAL A 101 0.50 -9.15 -5.80
CA VAL A 101 1.45 -10.09 -5.17
C VAL A 101 1.39 -9.88 -3.67
N LEU A 102 1.14 -10.94 -2.92
CA LEU A 102 1.18 -10.90 -1.46
C LEU A 102 2.63 -10.82 -0.96
N ILE A 103 2.83 -10.13 0.14
CA ILE A 103 4.00 -10.39 0.98
C ILE A 103 3.85 -11.80 1.56
N ASP A 104 4.95 -12.55 1.59
CA ASP A 104 4.92 -13.94 2.05
C ASP A 104 4.34 -14.05 3.47
N GLY A 105 3.34 -14.91 3.64
CA GLY A 105 2.63 -15.09 4.90
C GLY A 105 1.45 -14.13 5.14
N ALA A 106 1.24 -13.06 4.34
CA ALA A 106 0.20 -12.06 4.58
C ALA A 106 -1.22 -12.64 4.64
N LEU A 107 -1.58 -13.52 3.69
CA LEU A 107 -2.92 -14.12 3.64
C LEU A 107 -3.20 -15.00 4.86
N GLU A 108 -2.22 -15.80 5.25
CA GLU A 108 -2.32 -16.65 6.43
C GLU A 108 -2.41 -15.84 7.72
N PHE A 109 -1.66 -14.76 7.80
CA PHE A 109 -1.72 -13.82 8.92
C PHE A 109 -3.13 -13.22 9.07
N VAL A 110 -3.69 -12.66 7.99
CA VAL A 110 -5.02 -12.03 8.03
C VAL A 110 -6.11 -13.05 8.38
N ARG A 111 -5.98 -14.29 7.88
CA ARG A 111 -6.87 -15.41 8.25
C ARG A 111 -6.79 -15.69 9.75
N LYS A 112 -5.58 -15.89 10.30
CA LYS A 112 -5.36 -16.12 11.73
C LYS A 112 -5.88 -14.97 12.60
N LEU A 113 -5.66 -13.73 12.18
CA LEU A 113 -6.14 -12.56 12.90
C LEU A 113 -7.67 -12.61 13.11
N LYS A 114 -8.41 -12.97 12.05
CA LYS A 114 -9.87 -13.16 12.11
C LYS A 114 -10.31 -14.35 12.97
N GLU A 115 -9.52 -15.42 12.98
CA GLU A 115 -9.85 -16.66 13.73
C GLU A 115 -9.52 -16.56 15.22
N GLU A 116 -8.43 -15.85 15.56
CA GLU A 116 -7.87 -15.86 16.91
C GLU A 116 -8.28 -14.64 17.75
N ILE A 117 -8.77 -13.55 17.14
CA ILE A 117 -9.29 -12.38 17.85
C ILE A 117 -10.79 -12.29 17.63
N THR A 118 -11.56 -12.47 18.71
CA THR A 118 -13.01 -12.32 18.69
C THR A 118 -13.38 -10.88 18.32
N ASP A 119 -14.36 -10.72 17.43
CA ASP A 119 -14.86 -9.40 16.97
C ASP A 119 -13.80 -8.55 16.24
N ALA A 120 -12.76 -9.18 15.67
CA ALA A 120 -11.79 -8.50 14.80
C ALA A 120 -12.45 -7.96 13.53
N ALA A 121 -12.35 -6.66 13.29
CA ALA A 121 -12.72 -6.02 12.03
C ALA A 121 -11.45 -5.46 11.34
N ILE A 122 -11.26 -5.84 10.07
CA ILE A 122 -10.07 -5.51 9.31
C ILE A 122 -10.44 -4.54 8.19
N TYR A 123 -9.85 -3.36 8.23
CA TYR A 123 -10.02 -2.34 7.20
C TYR A 123 -8.69 -1.98 6.57
N ILE A 124 -8.72 -1.69 5.28
CA ILE A 124 -7.56 -1.15 4.56
C ILE A 124 -7.61 0.38 4.58
N ALA A 125 -6.50 1.00 4.94
CA ALA A 125 -6.29 2.44 4.96
C ALA A 125 -5.11 2.80 4.04
N SER A 126 -5.37 3.13 2.76
CA SER A 126 -4.31 3.25 1.72
C SER A 126 -4.35 4.59 0.99
N ASN A 127 -3.15 5.11 0.68
CA ASN A 127 -2.96 6.31 -0.16
C ASN A 127 -2.97 5.99 -1.68
N GLY A 128 -3.39 4.81 -2.08
CA GLY A 128 -3.41 4.35 -3.46
C GLY A 128 -4.60 4.84 -4.28
N ALA A 129 -4.66 4.38 -5.55
CA ALA A 129 -5.83 4.52 -6.41
C ALA A 129 -6.82 3.36 -6.17
N THR A 130 -8.09 3.68 -6.13
CA THR A 130 -9.17 2.74 -5.76
C THR A 130 -9.22 1.51 -6.66
N ILE A 131 -9.13 1.71 -7.96
CA ILE A 131 -9.17 0.60 -8.94
C ILE A 131 -8.01 -0.38 -8.72
N ASN A 132 -6.82 0.14 -8.41
CA ASN A 132 -5.64 -0.68 -8.16
C ASN A 132 -5.73 -1.42 -6.82
N ALA A 133 -6.14 -0.74 -5.76
CA ALA A 133 -6.28 -1.35 -4.44
C ALA A 133 -7.31 -2.47 -4.47
N LYS A 134 -8.54 -2.19 -4.93
CA LYS A 134 -9.65 -3.16 -5.02
C LYS A 134 -9.27 -4.37 -5.89
N GLY A 135 -8.69 -4.12 -7.05
CA GLY A 135 -8.32 -5.21 -7.97
C GLY A 135 -7.20 -6.10 -7.43
N ARG A 136 -6.15 -5.52 -6.84
CA ARG A 136 -5.05 -6.29 -6.24
C ARG A 136 -5.51 -7.09 -5.02
N ILE A 137 -6.36 -6.52 -4.16
CA ILE A 137 -6.97 -7.22 -3.02
C ILE A 137 -7.77 -8.43 -3.52
N ALA A 138 -8.66 -8.25 -4.50
CA ALA A 138 -9.47 -9.33 -5.06
C ALA A 138 -8.62 -10.40 -5.76
N SER A 139 -7.57 -10.01 -6.50
CA SER A 139 -6.70 -10.97 -7.22
C SER A 139 -5.86 -11.85 -6.29
N THR A 140 -5.71 -11.46 -5.01
CA THR A 140 -4.94 -12.20 -4.00
C THR A 140 -5.80 -12.98 -3.01
N GLY A 141 -7.13 -12.78 -3.04
CA GLY A 141 -8.07 -13.42 -2.11
C GLY A 141 -8.12 -12.78 -0.72
N LEU A 142 -7.48 -11.63 -0.51
CA LEU A 142 -7.57 -10.85 0.74
C LEU A 142 -8.99 -10.31 0.98
N ASP A 143 -9.76 -10.07 -0.09
CA ASP A 143 -11.14 -9.58 -0.05
C ASP A 143 -12.07 -10.39 0.85
N ARG A 144 -11.74 -11.67 1.08
CA ARG A 144 -12.52 -12.58 1.95
C ARG A 144 -12.41 -12.26 3.43
N TYR A 145 -11.39 -11.52 3.82
CA TYR A 145 -11.06 -11.24 5.23
C TYR A 145 -11.16 -9.77 5.59
N ILE A 146 -11.33 -8.88 4.58
CA ILE A 146 -11.37 -7.44 4.74
C ILE A 146 -12.83 -6.97 4.84
N ASP A 147 -13.16 -6.23 5.91
CA ASP A 147 -14.49 -5.71 6.18
C ASP A 147 -14.79 -4.40 5.43
N GLY A 148 -13.74 -3.64 5.04
CA GLY A 148 -13.91 -2.42 4.27
C GLY A 148 -12.61 -1.77 3.84
N LEU A 149 -12.75 -0.75 2.97
CA LEU A 149 -11.62 -0.05 2.34
C LEU A 149 -11.79 1.45 2.50
N PHE A 150 -10.76 2.11 2.99
CA PHE A 150 -10.60 3.55 3.05
C PHE A 150 -9.43 3.93 2.16
N ILE A 151 -9.75 4.38 0.94
CA ILE A 151 -8.76 4.72 -0.08
C ILE A 151 -8.76 6.22 -0.29
N SER A 152 -7.59 6.85 -0.24
CA SER A 152 -7.44 8.30 -0.32
C SER A 152 -8.06 8.93 -1.56
N GLU A 153 -8.07 8.22 -2.70
CA GLU A 153 -8.72 8.69 -3.92
C GLU A 153 -10.23 8.86 -3.75
N ASP A 154 -10.91 7.92 -3.08
CA ASP A 154 -12.36 8.01 -2.80
C ASP A 154 -12.65 9.02 -1.68
N MET A 155 -11.73 9.20 -0.73
CA MET A 155 -11.90 10.07 0.44
C MET A 155 -11.54 11.54 0.17
N GLY A 156 -10.74 11.81 -0.87
CA GLY A 156 -10.26 13.16 -1.20
C GLY A 156 -9.20 13.70 -0.23
N VAL A 157 -8.70 12.89 0.69
CA VAL A 157 -7.68 13.22 1.68
C VAL A 157 -6.72 12.02 1.84
N THR A 158 -5.46 12.30 2.19
CA THR A 158 -4.39 11.28 2.27
C THR A 158 -3.79 11.18 3.67
N LYS A 159 -3.32 10.00 4.08
CA LYS A 159 -2.40 9.89 5.22
C LYS A 159 -1.14 10.74 4.95
N PRO A 160 -0.58 11.48 5.89
CA PRO A 160 -0.83 11.50 7.34
C PRO A 160 -1.81 12.58 7.82
N ASP A 161 -2.65 13.14 6.95
CA ASP A 161 -3.63 14.14 7.34
C ASP A 161 -4.61 13.53 8.38
N PRO A 162 -4.79 14.15 9.57
CA PRO A 162 -5.71 13.63 10.57
C PRO A 162 -7.15 13.53 10.05
N ALA A 163 -7.58 14.36 9.10
CA ALA A 163 -8.90 14.28 8.50
C ALA A 163 -9.17 12.92 7.83
N PHE A 164 -8.14 12.24 7.31
CA PHE A 164 -8.26 10.89 6.77
C PHE A 164 -8.75 9.91 7.85
N PHE A 165 -8.14 9.96 9.03
CA PHE A 165 -8.50 9.07 10.14
C PHE A 165 -9.81 9.50 10.81
N ASP A 166 -10.07 10.80 10.94
CA ASP A 166 -11.34 11.30 11.49
C ASP A 166 -12.54 10.79 10.68
N MET A 167 -12.47 10.80 9.36
CA MET A 167 -13.50 10.22 8.49
C MET A 167 -13.70 8.71 8.72
N ILE A 168 -12.62 7.96 8.95
CA ILE A 168 -12.70 6.52 9.26
C ILE A 168 -13.40 6.30 10.59
N LEU A 169 -12.98 7.04 11.63
CA LEU A 169 -13.56 6.95 12.98
C LEU A 169 -15.05 7.28 12.95
N GLU A 170 -15.44 8.35 12.24
CA GLU A 170 -16.84 8.75 12.10
C GLU A 170 -17.67 7.69 11.36
N GLN A 171 -17.13 7.13 10.27
CA GLN A 171 -17.86 6.15 9.47
C GLN A 171 -18.05 4.81 10.17
N ILE A 172 -17.06 4.36 10.95
CA ILE A 172 -17.15 3.09 11.71
C ILE A 172 -17.94 3.28 12.98
N GLY A 173 -17.79 4.41 13.69
CA GLY A 173 -18.59 4.77 14.87
C GLY A 173 -18.23 4.01 16.15
N GLU A 174 -17.08 3.33 16.19
CA GLU A 174 -16.56 2.68 17.40
C GLU A 174 -15.68 3.65 18.22
N PRO A 175 -15.51 3.42 19.53
CA PRO A 175 -14.62 4.23 20.35
C PRO A 175 -13.18 4.25 19.81
N LYS A 176 -12.49 5.37 19.93
CA LYS A 176 -11.16 5.59 19.37
C LYS A 176 -10.10 4.59 19.86
N ASN A 177 -10.17 4.17 21.12
CA ASN A 177 -9.29 3.15 21.69
C ASN A 177 -9.50 1.75 21.11
N SER A 178 -10.56 1.54 20.33
CA SER A 178 -10.78 0.28 19.58
C SER A 178 -9.98 0.19 18.29
N PHE A 179 -9.23 1.23 17.91
CA PHE A 179 -8.51 1.30 16.63
C PHE A 179 -6.99 1.21 16.82
N ILE A 180 -6.35 0.43 15.96
CA ILE A 180 -4.90 0.39 15.83
C ILE A 180 -4.50 0.46 14.36
N MET A 181 -3.51 1.31 14.03
CA MET A 181 -2.94 1.42 12.69
C MET A 181 -1.72 0.53 12.55
N VAL A 182 -1.67 -0.27 11.49
CA VAL A 182 -0.54 -1.12 11.12
C VAL A 182 -0.04 -0.72 9.73
N GLY A 183 1.23 -0.35 9.61
CA GLY A 183 1.81 0.04 8.33
C GLY A 183 3.33 0.08 8.35
N ASP A 184 3.95 0.21 7.17
CA ASP A 184 5.41 0.25 7.00
C ASP A 184 5.99 1.67 6.94
N SER A 185 5.15 2.67 6.64
CA SER A 185 5.58 4.04 6.38
C SER A 185 5.58 4.93 7.62
N LEU A 186 6.77 5.44 8.00
CA LEU A 186 6.88 6.42 9.08
C LEU A 186 6.15 7.73 8.76
N SER A 187 6.24 8.22 7.52
CA SER A 187 5.73 9.53 7.13
C SER A 187 4.25 9.55 6.79
N SER A 188 3.62 8.41 6.54
CA SER A 188 2.17 8.33 6.26
C SER A 188 1.41 7.59 7.35
N ASP A 189 1.80 6.37 7.69
CA ASP A 189 1.06 5.53 8.62
C ASP A 189 1.31 5.92 10.07
N MET A 190 2.58 5.93 10.48
CA MET A 190 2.95 6.20 11.87
C MET A 190 2.69 7.66 12.24
N LEU A 191 3.10 8.59 11.37
CA LEU A 191 2.79 10.00 11.54
C LEU A 191 1.28 10.26 11.55
N GLY A 192 0.53 9.58 10.68
CA GLY A 192 -0.92 9.69 10.61
C GLY A 192 -1.60 9.16 11.86
N ALA A 193 -1.21 7.99 12.34
CA ALA A 193 -1.71 7.42 13.60
C ALA A 193 -1.44 8.36 14.78
N ARG A 194 -0.20 8.89 14.89
CA ARG A 194 0.16 9.89 15.92
C ARG A 194 -0.72 11.13 15.83
N ASN A 195 -0.89 11.71 14.63
CA ASN A 195 -1.71 12.91 14.42
C ASN A 195 -3.18 12.68 14.80
N ALA A 196 -3.68 11.46 14.56
CA ALA A 196 -5.01 11.04 14.94
C ALA A 196 -5.09 10.51 16.39
N SER A 197 -3.98 10.43 17.12
CA SER A 197 -3.86 9.82 18.47
C SER A 197 -4.45 8.41 18.51
N LEU A 198 -4.09 7.57 17.55
CA LEU A 198 -4.38 6.14 17.49
C LEU A 198 -3.14 5.34 17.89
N ASP A 199 -3.35 4.18 18.46
CA ASP A 199 -2.27 3.21 18.63
C ASP A 199 -1.73 2.76 17.28
N SER A 200 -0.43 2.38 17.25
CA SER A 200 0.24 2.02 16.00
C SER A 200 1.24 0.89 16.15
N VAL A 201 1.34 0.09 15.09
CA VAL A 201 2.41 -0.90 14.90
C VAL A 201 3.19 -0.55 13.63
N TRP A 202 4.46 -0.26 13.78
CA TRP A 202 5.36 -0.11 12.64
C TRP A 202 5.81 -1.49 12.17
N PHE A 203 5.35 -1.89 11.00
CA PHE A 203 5.62 -3.21 10.42
C PHE A 203 6.87 -3.19 9.56
N MET A 204 7.71 -4.24 9.67
CA MET A 204 9.00 -4.37 8.98
C MET A 204 9.90 -3.13 9.13
N PRO A 205 10.19 -2.71 10.37
CA PRO A 205 10.90 -1.47 10.62
C PRO A 205 12.32 -1.50 10.06
N SER A 206 12.82 -0.35 9.63
CA SER A 206 14.17 -0.17 9.10
C SER A 206 14.86 1.04 9.71
N GLY A 207 16.20 1.04 9.72
CA GLY A 207 16.99 2.15 10.26
C GLY A 207 17.08 2.15 11.79
N ASN A 208 17.08 3.35 12.39
CA ASN A 208 17.16 3.52 13.85
C ASN A 208 15.76 3.41 14.48
N ILE A 209 15.41 2.20 14.92
CA ILE A 209 14.08 1.89 15.45
C ILE A 209 13.77 2.71 16.72
N GLU A 210 14.72 2.82 17.66
CA GLU A 210 14.50 3.54 18.92
C GLU A 210 14.25 5.04 18.71
N GLU A 211 14.93 5.65 17.76
CA GLU A 211 14.74 7.04 17.39
C GLU A 211 13.38 7.27 16.72
N ALA A 212 13.04 6.43 15.75
CA ALA A 212 11.75 6.50 15.05
C ALA A 212 10.57 6.29 16.01
N MET A 213 10.64 5.32 16.91
CA MET A 213 9.58 5.09 17.90
C MET A 213 9.32 6.33 18.77
N ARG A 214 10.38 7.04 19.18
CA ARG A 214 10.22 8.27 19.96
C ARG A 214 9.73 9.45 19.13
N GLU A 215 10.25 9.59 17.90
CA GLU A 215 9.89 10.70 17.02
C GLU A 215 8.44 10.63 16.58
N TYR A 216 7.94 9.44 16.25
CA TYR A 216 6.59 9.22 15.72
C TYR A 216 5.59 8.72 16.79
N ASP A 217 6.00 8.59 18.05
CA ASP A 217 5.16 8.08 19.15
C ASP A 217 4.55 6.70 18.84
N ILE A 218 5.40 5.78 18.36
CA ILE A 218 5.00 4.45 17.93
C ILE A 218 4.86 3.53 19.15
N ASN A 219 3.70 2.87 19.28
CA ASN A 219 3.45 1.98 20.42
C ASN A 219 4.18 0.64 20.28
N TYR A 220 4.22 0.07 19.07
CA TYR A 220 4.76 -1.26 18.81
C TYR A 220 5.52 -1.32 17.49
N CYS A 221 6.48 -2.29 17.41
CA CYS A 221 7.15 -2.68 16.15
C CYS A 221 7.04 -4.18 15.96
N ALA A 222 6.89 -4.61 14.71
CA ALA A 222 6.88 -6.02 14.35
C ALA A 222 7.71 -6.27 13.09
N SER A 223 8.60 -7.28 13.13
CA SER A 223 9.48 -7.66 12.02
C SER A 223 8.98 -8.90 11.27
N SER A 224 7.86 -9.46 11.70
CA SER A 224 7.20 -10.61 11.06
C SER A 224 5.71 -10.62 11.36
N TYR A 225 4.94 -11.37 10.56
CA TYR A 225 3.51 -11.55 10.81
C TYR A 225 3.22 -12.33 12.09
N ASP A 226 4.07 -13.26 12.51
CA ASP A 226 3.90 -13.96 13.79
C ASP A 226 4.09 -13.02 14.98
N GLU A 227 5.08 -12.13 14.92
CA GLU A 227 5.27 -11.09 15.94
C GLU A 227 4.10 -10.10 15.95
N LEU A 228 3.67 -9.65 14.77
CA LEU A 228 2.52 -8.77 14.60
C LEU A 228 1.25 -9.37 15.20
N LEU A 229 0.94 -10.64 14.88
CA LEU A 229 -0.23 -11.33 15.43
C LEU A 229 -0.19 -11.37 16.97
N ASN A 230 0.96 -11.68 17.55
CA ASN A 230 1.14 -11.71 19.01
C ASN A 230 0.94 -10.32 19.66
N ILE A 231 1.40 -9.25 19.00
CA ILE A 231 1.19 -7.88 19.47
C ILE A 231 -0.31 -7.52 19.42
N LEU A 232 -0.98 -7.77 18.30
CA LEU A 232 -2.39 -7.44 18.13
C LEU A 232 -3.30 -8.23 19.08
N LYS A 233 -2.98 -9.48 19.38
CA LYS A 233 -3.69 -10.28 20.39
C LYS A 233 -3.59 -9.65 21.78
N LYS A 234 -2.37 -9.30 22.21
CA LYS A 234 -2.16 -8.66 23.52
C LYS A 234 -2.83 -7.29 23.59
N TRP A 235 -2.80 -6.53 22.50
CA TRP A 235 -3.48 -5.24 22.42
C TRP A 235 -4.99 -5.41 22.58
N ALA A 236 -5.60 -6.36 21.89
CA ALA A 236 -7.03 -6.65 21.99
C ALA A 236 -7.46 -7.18 23.38
N GLU A 237 -6.57 -7.90 24.07
CA GLU A 237 -6.81 -8.37 25.45
C GLU A 237 -6.73 -7.25 26.49
N ALA A 238 -5.94 -6.19 26.22
CA ALA A 238 -5.73 -5.09 27.17
C ALA A 238 -6.95 -4.12 27.23
N ASP A 239 -7.77 -4.07 26.18
CA ASP A 239 -8.96 -3.23 26.08
C ASP A 239 -10.25 -3.93 26.59
N CYS A 240 -10.15 -5.15 27.10
CA CYS A 240 -11.23 -5.86 27.79
C CYS A 240 -11.14 -5.64 29.31
#